data_8e9083b490d66ddad3a8f523f9b25802
#
_entry.id   8e9083b490d66ddad3a8f523f9b25802
#
_cell.length_a   1.000
_cell.length_b   1.000
_cell.length_c   1.000
_cell.angle_alpha   90.00
_cell.angle_beta   90.00
_cell.angle_gamma   90.00
#
_symmetry.space_group_name_H-M   'P 1'
#
loop_
_entity.id
_entity.type
_entity.pdbx_description
1 polymer ?
#
loop_
_entity_poly.entity_id
_entity_poly.type
_entity_poly.pdbx_seq_one_letter_code
_entity_poly.pdbx_strand_id
1 'polypeptide(L)'
;MLLPEGRSLELSKELLVGAIDIHVHAGPHIFSSPRRLDPIEAALQARDAGMKAIVFMDVFEMSNGTAWLVNRVVPDFLTYGGLILNTVYGGMNPRAVKTAIQYGAGAKYISFGAHSTYYQAAREGRVVEGKFVPLSELYPKFRAEELERCIRIPVDGPPPPELDEILQLIAANPDIYLNTGHVSPAEALRLVDLAGEYGIGRVLVASAVTKEASLEELQHMAANGAFIEYTLAAYTHTTPIPKTHYYVEREYASIDEGMDLGQTGSLRLAAEQIRTLGPEHCIIGTDFGVYTLPEPVEGLREFIACLLDLGFSPDDVRLLVKTNPERLLGMG
;
A
#
# COMPACT_ATOMS: atom_id res chain seq x y z
N MET A 1 16.89 -10.88 18.14
CA MET A 1 16.19 -11.24 16.90
C MET A 1 15.48 -12.56 17.18
N LEU A 2 14.16 -12.54 17.34
CA LEU A 2 13.36 -13.75 17.41
C LEU A 2 13.15 -14.22 15.96
N LEU A 3 13.71 -15.34 15.62
CA LEU A 3 13.33 -16.05 14.39
C LEU A 3 11.95 -16.66 14.62
N PRO A 4 11.07 -16.70 13.62
CA PRO A 4 9.81 -17.40 13.73
C PRO A 4 10.02 -18.83 14.19
N GLU A 5 9.20 -19.30 15.11
CA GLU A 5 9.22 -20.70 15.48
C GLU A 5 8.94 -21.57 14.26
N GLY A 6 9.54 -22.74 14.17
CA GLY A 6 9.39 -23.63 13.01
C GLY A 6 7.91 -23.94 12.69
N ARG A 7 7.04 -24.00 13.71
CA ARG A 7 5.60 -24.19 13.55
C ARG A 7 4.93 -23.00 12.83
N SER A 8 5.28 -21.75 13.17
CA SER A 8 4.72 -20.55 12.52
C SER A 8 5.16 -20.45 11.07
N LEU A 9 6.38 -20.88 10.75
CA LEU A 9 6.88 -20.95 9.37
C LEU A 9 6.14 -21.97 8.52
N GLU A 10 5.83 -23.17 9.05
CA GLU A 10 5.04 -24.17 8.31
C GLU A 10 3.60 -23.70 8.13
N LEU A 11 2.96 -23.20 9.19
CA LEU A 11 1.59 -22.71 9.13
C LEU A 11 1.46 -21.48 8.20
N SER A 12 2.49 -20.64 8.10
CA SER A 12 2.47 -19.51 7.17
C SER A 12 2.41 -19.95 5.70
N LYS A 13 3.02 -21.07 5.33
CA LYS A 13 2.91 -21.65 3.98
C LYS A 13 1.48 -22.11 3.68
N GLU A 14 0.81 -22.75 4.65
CA GLU A 14 -0.57 -23.18 4.49
C GLU A 14 -1.53 -21.99 4.36
N LEU A 15 -1.30 -20.93 5.14
CA LEU A 15 -2.11 -19.72 5.12
C LEU A 15 -1.87 -18.87 3.87
N LEU A 16 -0.72 -19.01 3.22
CA LEU A 16 -0.43 -18.36 1.95
C LEU A 16 -1.29 -18.90 0.81
N VAL A 17 -1.68 -20.19 0.86
CA VAL A 17 -2.57 -20.79 -0.15
C VAL A 17 -3.92 -20.09 -0.14
N GLY A 18 -4.29 -19.48 -1.28
CA GLY A 18 -5.49 -18.67 -1.45
C GLY A 18 -5.37 -17.23 -0.91
N ALA A 19 -4.20 -16.82 -0.42
CA ALA A 19 -3.96 -15.44 0.01
C ALA A 19 -3.94 -14.47 -1.17
N ILE A 20 -4.16 -13.21 -0.87
CA ILE A 20 -4.10 -12.10 -1.82
C ILE A 20 -3.17 -11.03 -1.24
N ASP A 21 -2.15 -10.65 -1.99
CA ASP A 21 -1.34 -9.47 -1.67
C ASP A 21 -1.88 -8.28 -2.47
N ILE A 22 -2.44 -7.30 -1.77
CA ILE A 22 -3.06 -6.13 -2.39
C ILE A 22 -2.06 -5.01 -2.73
N HIS A 23 -0.78 -5.20 -2.41
CA HIS A 23 0.23 -4.15 -2.55
C HIS A 23 1.58 -4.72 -2.97
N VAL A 24 1.71 -4.97 -4.28
CA VAL A 24 2.93 -5.52 -4.88
C VAL A 24 3.50 -4.53 -5.88
N HIS A 25 4.79 -4.28 -5.76
CA HIS A 25 5.55 -3.52 -6.75
C HIS A 25 6.35 -4.46 -7.65
N ALA A 26 6.19 -4.32 -8.96
CA ALA A 26 6.95 -5.08 -9.96
C ALA A 26 7.48 -4.12 -11.04
N GLY A 27 8.53 -4.55 -11.77
CA GLY A 27 9.11 -3.73 -12.85
C GLY A 27 8.21 -3.63 -14.09
N PRO A 28 8.56 -2.78 -15.07
CA PRO A 28 9.69 -1.85 -15.02
C PRO A 28 9.50 -0.69 -14.06
N HIS A 29 10.60 -0.04 -13.67
CA HIS A 29 10.60 1.14 -12.83
C HIS A 29 11.72 2.09 -13.24
N ILE A 30 11.89 3.24 -12.56
CA ILE A 30 12.97 4.17 -12.87
C ILE A 30 14.34 3.50 -12.72
N PHE A 31 15.26 3.85 -13.61
CA PHE A 31 16.57 3.23 -13.70
C PHE A 31 17.38 3.28 -12.39
N SER A 32 17.23 4.34 -11.62
CA SER A 32 17.94 4.53 -10.34
C SER A 32 17.37 3.71 -9.17
N SER A 33 16.20 3.10 -9.35
CA SER A 33 15.53 2.29 -8.33
C SER A 33 14.84 1.09 -9.00
N PRO A 34 15.60 0.08 -9.46
CA PRO A 34 15.03 -1.06 -10.16
C PRO A 34 14.15 -1.90 -9.24
N ARG A 35 13.17 -2.55 -9.81
CA ARG A 35 12.37 -3.56 -9.12
C ARG A 35 13.07 -4.91 -9.14
N ARG A 36 12.75 -5.74 -8.13
CA ARG A 36 13.35 -7.05 -7.95
C ARG A 36 12.86 -8.06 -9.00
N LEU A 37 11.56 -8.00 -9.31
CA LEU A 37 10.90 -8.89 -10.26
C LEU A 37 10.18 -8.07 -11.33
N ASP A 38 10.03 -8.65 -12.50
CA ASP A 38 9.04 -8.16 -13.45
C ASP A 38 7.62 -8.64 -13.08
N PRO A 39 6.56 -8.09 -13.67
CA PRO A 39 5.19 -8.45 -13.33
C PRO A 39 4.83 -9.91 -13.64
N ILE A 40 5.45 -10.52 -14.66
CA ILE A 40 5.22 -11.92 -15.02
C ILE A 40 5.88 -12.83 -13.98
N GLU A 41 7.12 -12.54 -13.60
CA GLU A 41 7.85 -13.26 -12.56
C GLU A 41 7.11 -13.20 -11.23
N ALA A 42 6.63 -12.02 -10.83
CA ALA A 42 5.87 -11.83 -9.60
C ALA A 42 4.56 -12.65 -9.60
N ALA A 43 3.84 -12.66 -10.72
CA ALA A 43 2.62 -13.45 -10.87
C ALA A 43 2.88 -14.95 -10.87
N LEU A 44 3.94 -15.42 -11.53
CA LEU A 44 4.33 -16.82 -11.54
C LEU A 44 4.70 -17.32 -10.15
N GLN A 45 5.50 -16.56 -9.40
CA GLN A 45 5.86 -16.92 -8.03
C GLN A 45 4.64 -16.99 -7.11
N ALA A 46 3.74 -16.01 -7.20
CA ALA A 46 2.51 -15.98 -6.41
C ALA A 46 1.58 -17.16 -6.74
N ARG A 47 1.40 -17.47 -8.03
CA ARG A 47 0.65 -18.65 -8.49
C ARG A 47 1.24 -19.96 -7.96
N ASP A 48 2.56 -20.12 -8.09
CA ASP A 48 3.26 -21.36 -7.71
C ASP A 48 3.29 -21.55 -6.18
N ALA A 49 3.16 -20.46 -5.41
CA ALA A 49 2.92 -20.48 -3.97
C ALA A 49 1.46 -20.76 -3.59
N GLY A 50 0.56 -20.91 -4.57
CA GLY A 50 -0.86 -21.17 -4.35
C GLY A 50 -1.68 -19.96 -3.93
N MET A 51 -1.16 -18.75 -4.07
CA MET A 51 -1.92 -17.52 -3.82
C MET A 51 -3.07 -17.39 -4.82
N LYS A 52 -4.10 -16.62 -4.47
CA LYS A 52 -5.29 -16.39 -5.31
C LYS A 52 -5.11 -15.25 -6.30
N ALA A 53 -4.49 -14.17 -5.85
CA ALA A 53 -4.26 -12.98 -6.66
C ALA A 53 -3.17 -12.07 -6.08
N ILE A 54 -2.70 -11.15 -6.91
CA ILE A 54 -1.90 -9.99 -6.48
C ILE A 54 -2.43 -8.72 -7.13
N VAL A 55 -2.20 -7.57 -6.48
CA VAL A 55 -2.54 -6.25 -7.01
C VAL A 55 -1.25 -5.47 -7.25
N PHE A 56 -0.98 -5.14 -8.51
CA PHE A 56 0.14 -4.28 -8.85
C PHE A 56 -0.14 -2.83 -8.52
N MET A 57 0.74 -2.22 -7.74
CA MET A 57 0.77 -0.78 -7.51
C MET A 57 2.02 -0.19 -8.11
N ASP A 58 1.86 0.79 -9.00
CA ASP A 58 2.99 1.52 -9.57
C ASP A 58 2.71 3.03 -9.60
N VAL A 59 3.77 3.79 -9.34
CA VAL A 59 3.69 5.26 -9.26
C VAL A 59 3.85 5.95 -10.61
N PHE A 60 4.32 5.22 -11.64
CA PHE A 60 4.63 5.76 -12.96
C PHE A 60 3.80 5.17 -14.10
N GLU A 61 3.01 4.12 -13.85
CA GLU A 61 2.14 3.52 -14.87
C GLU A 61 0.69 3.30 -14.38
N MET A 62 -0.22 3.17 -15.34
CA MET A 62 -1.55 2.60 -15.10
C MET A 62 -1.41 1.08 -15.07
N SER A 63 -1.18 0.52 -13.89
CA SER A 63 -0.84 -0.89 -13.70
C SER A 63 -1.95 -1.89 -14.12
N ASN A 64 -3.16 -1.41 -14.37
CA ASN A 64 -4.24 -2.21 -14.95
C ASN A 64 -3.95 -2.65 -16.41
N GLY A 65 -3.11 -1.93 -17.16
CA GLY A 65 -2.61 -2.36 -18.45
C GLY A 65 -1.64 -3.53 -18.33
N THR A 66 -0.71 -3.45 -17.39
CA THR A 66 0.23 -4.52 -17.04
C THR A 66 -0.52 -5.75 -16.52
N ALA A 67 -1.48 -5.59 -15.60
CA ALA A 67 -2.33 -6.68 -15.12
C ALA A 67 -3.08 -7.38 -16.28
N TRP A 68 -3.64 -6.61 -17.22
CA TRP A 68 -4.28 -7.17 -18.42
C TRP A 68 -3.34 -8.06 -19.23
N LEU A 69 -2.09 -7.63 -19.44
CA LEU A 69 -1.09 -8.41 -20.16
C LEU A 69 -0.71 -9.68 -19.40
N VAL A 70 -0.42 -9.56 -18.10
CA VAL A 70 -0.02 -10.68 -17.24
C VAL A 70 -1.11 -11.74 -17.19
N ASN A 71 -2.38 -11.37 -17.05
CA ASN A 71 -3.52 -12.30 -17.06
C ASN A 71 -3.68 -13.07 -18.38
N ARG A 72 -3.05 -12.62 -19.46
CA ARG A 72 -3.04 -13.34 -20.76
C ARG A 72 -1.89 -14.34 -20.89
N VAL A 73 -0.81 -14.14 -20.16
CA VAL A 73 0.41 -14.96 -20.28
C VAL A 73 0.64 -15.87 -19.09
N VAL A 74 0.03 -15.58 -17.95
CA VAL A 74 0.05 -16.43 -16.77
C VAL A 74 -1.35 -17.00 -16.54
N PRO A 75 -1.62 -18.21 -17.04
CA PRO A 75 -2.93 -18.84 -16.89
C PRO A 75 -3.20 -19.23 -15.43
N ASP A 76 -4.48 -19.31 -15.09
CA ASP A 76 -4.98 -19.79 -13.80
C ASP A 76 -4.53 -18.93 -12.59
N PHE A 77 -4.18 -17.67 -12.83
CA PHE A 77 -3.85 -16.70 -11.81
C PHE A 77 -4.44 -15.33 -12.12
N LEU A 78 -4.83 -14.58 -11.07
CA LEU A 78 -5.44 -13.27 -11.23
C LEU A 78 -4.47 -12.17 -10.79
N THR A 79 -4.30 -11.19 -11.65
CA THR A 79 -3.63 -9.94 -11.29
C THR A 79 -4.55 -8.76 -11.53
N TYR A 80 -4.44 -7.78 -10.66
CA TYR A 80 -5.19 -6.53 -10.74
C TYR A 80 -4.22 -5.35 -10.75
N GLY A 81 -4.70 -4.22 -11.21
CA GLY A 81 -3.97 -2.97 -11.19
C GLY A 81 -4.93 -1.79 -11.21
N GLY A 82 -4.40 -0.61 -11.17
CA GLY A 82 -5.21 0.62 -11.15
C GLY A 82 -4.39 1.85 -11.45
N LEU A 83 -4.82 2.97 -10.92
CA LEU A 83 -4.20 4.27 -11.11
C LEU A 83 -3.86 4.91 -9.77
N ILE A 84 -2.61 5.32 -9.64
CA ILE A 84 -2.17 6.26 -8.59
C ILE A 84 -2.14 7.65 -9.20
N LEU A 85 -2.92 8.57 -8.64
CA LEU A 85 -3.04 9.96 -9.08
C LEU A 85 -1.78 10.75 -8.71
N ASN A 86 -0.67 10.46 -9.39
CA ASN A 86 0.56 11.23 -9.24
C ASN A 86 0.63 12.37 -10.25
N THR A 87 1.55 13.32 -10.05
CA THR A 87 1.74 14.47 -10.93
C THR A 87 2.11 14.10 -12.36
N VAL A 88 2.68 12.92 -12.60
CA VAL A 88 2.91 12.37 -13.95
C VAL A 88 1.61 12.12 -14.72
N TYR A 89 0.48 11.95 -14.02
CA TYR A 89 -0.87 11.86 -14.58
C TYR A 89 -1.68 13.17 -14.45
N GLY A 90 -1.04 14.24 -14.01
CA GLY A 90 -1.67 15.53 -13.78
C GLY A 90 -2.31 15.69 -12.39
N GLY A 91 -1.93 14.85 -11.43
CA GLY A 91 -2.44 14.93 -10.05
C GLY A 91 -3.93 14.62 -9.95
N MET A 92 -4.72 15.55 -9.43
CA MET A 92 -6.20 15.46 -9.31
C MET A 92 -6.86 15.58 -10.70
N ASN A 93 -6.76 14.53 -11.51
CA ASN A 93 -7.11 14.55 -12.93
C ASN A 93 -8.25 13.55 -13.25
N PRO A 94 -9.51 14.01 -13.37
CA PRO A 94 -10.66 13.15 -13.74
C PRO A 94 -10.49 12.46 -15.09
N ARG A 95 -9.76 13.04 -16.04
CA ARG A 95 -9.54 12.41 -17.36
C ARG A 95 -8.63 11.20 -17.26
N ALA A 96 -7.63 11.22 -16.40
CA ALA A 96 -6.80 10.05 -16.11
C ALA A 96 -7.64 8.92 -15.49
N VAL A 97 -8.54 9.25 -14.57
CA VAL A 97 -9.47 8.29 -13.95
C VAL A 97 -10.40 7.67 -15.00
N LYS A 98 -11.03 8.48 -15.87
CA LYS A 98 -11.88 7.99 -16.99
C LYS A 98 -11.10 7.03 -17.90
N THR A 99 -9.85 7.34 -18.16
CA THR A 99 -8.98 6.45 -18.97
C THR A 99 -8.71 5.15 -18.23
N ALA A 100 -8.32 5.21 -16.96
CA ALA A 100 -8.00 4.03 -16.16
C ALA A 100 -9.19 3.07 -16.02
N ILE A 101 -10.41 3.60 -15.87
CA ILE A 101 -11.65 2.79 -15.79
C ILE A 101 -11.83 1.90 -17.02
N GLN A 102 -11.40 2.34 -18.21
CA GLN A 102 -11.65 1.65 -19.48
C GLN A 102 -10.40 0.99 -20.08
N TYR A 103 -9.21 1.31 -19.57
CA TYR A 103 -7.96 0.81 -20.14
C TYR A 103 -7.60 -0.58 -19.61
N GLY A 104 -7.09 -1.45 -20.49
CA GLY A 104 -6.67 -2.79 -20.14
C GLY A 104 -7.82 -3.66 -19.60
N ALA A 105 -7.69 -4.12 -18.37
CA ALA A 105 -8.73 -4.88 -17.66
C ALA A 105 -9.72 -3.99 -16.89
N GLY A 106 -9.56 -2.66 -16.98
CA GLY A 106 -10.20 -1.70 -16.07
C GLY A 106 -9.41 -1.54 -14.78
N ALA A 107 -9.43 -0.33 -14.22
CA ALA A 107 -8.80 -0.08 -12.93
C ALA A 107 -9.56 -0.80 -11.81
N LYS A 108 -8.82 -1.45 -10.91
CA LYS A 108 -9.36 -2.04 -9.70
C LYS A 108 -9.34 -1.07 -8.53
N TYR A 109 -8.44 -0.10 -8.57
CA TYR A 109 -8.35 0.97 -7.58
C TYR A 109 -8.06 2.32 -8.25
N ILE A 110 -8.47 3.38 -7.55
CA ILE A 110 -7.99 4.74 -7.75
C ILE A 110 -7.38 5.20 -6.43
N SER A 111 -6.09 5.53 -6.44
CA SER A 111 -5.34 5.99 -5.27
C SER A 111 -5.04 7.48 -5.37
N PHE A 112 -5.19 8.20 -4.26
CA PHE A 112 -4.97 9.65 -4.18
C PHE A 112 -3.48 10.02 -4.02
N GLY A 113 -2.65 9.45 -4.87
CA GLY A 113 -1.24 9.77 -4.97
C GLY A 113 -0.35 9.02 -3.98
N ALA A 114 0.93 9.02 -4.29
CA ALA A 114 1.99 8.56 -3.42
C ALA A 114 2.98 9.74 -3.21
N HIS A 115 4.13 9.76 -3.86
CA HIS A 115 5.11 10.85 -3.76
C HIS A 115 4.62 12.22 -4.28
N SER A 116 3.44 12.29 -4.85
CA SER A 116 2.80 13.51 -5.38
C SER A 116 1.65 14.02 -4.50
N THR A 117 1.47 13.54 -3.28
CA THR A 117 0.68 14.23 -2.27
C THR A 117 1.52 15.33 -1.63
N TYR A 118 0.93 16.46 -1.30
CA TYR A 118 1.66 17.52 -0.63
C TYR A 118 2.22 17.06 0.71
N TYR A 119 1.43 16.28 1.44
CA TYR A 119 1.81 15.76 2.74
C TYR A 119 3.09 14.93 2.68
N GLN A 120 3.16 13.95 1.78
CA GLN A 120 4.34 13.12 1.58
C GLN A 120 5.49 13.94 0.99
N ALA A 121 5.23 14.62 -0.12
CA ALA A 121 6.23 15.34 -0.88
C ALA A 121 6.96 16.43 -0.06
N ALA A 122 6.25 17.14 0.81
CA ALA A 122 6.85 18.18 1.66
C ALA A 122 7.78 17.60 2.73
N ARG A 123 7.66 16.32 3.06
CA ARG A 123 8.45 15.63 4.09
C ARG A 123 9.59 14.79 3.54
N GLU A 124 9.65 14.59 2.22
CA GLU A 124 10.71 13.82 1.60
C GLU A 124 12.07 14.51 1.72
N GLY A 125 13.09 13.73 2.02
CA GLY A 125 14.45 14.19 2.17
C GLY A 125 15.47 13.09 1.91
N ARG A 126 16.73 13.41 2.12
CA ARG A 126 17.85 12.48 2.02
C ARG A 126 18.76 12.63 3.22
N VAL A 127 19.43 11.56 3.59
CA VAL A 127 20.50 11.63 4.56
C VAL A 127 21.76 12.07 3.83
N VAL A 128 22.29 13.23 4.21
CA VAL A 128 23.53 13.82 3.69
C VAL A 128 24.46 13.99 4.89
N GLU A 129 25.61 13.32 4.86
CA GLU A 129 26.60 13.35 5.97
C GLU A 129 26.00 13.03 7.34
N GLY A 130 25.09 12.03 7.39
CA GLY A 130 24.44 11.58 8.61
C GLY A 130 23.32 12.48 9.14
N LYS A 131 22.92 13.51 8.37
CA LYS A 131 21.78 14.39 8.72
C LYS A 131 20.69 14.27 7.68
N PHE A 132 19.44 14.24 8.13
CA PHE A 132 18.30 14.35 7.24
C PHE A 132 18.21 15.78 6.68
N VAL A 133 18.17 15.87 5.34
CA VAL A 133 18.03 17.15 4.63
C VAL A 133 16.81 17.05 3.73
N PRO A 134 15.78 17.91 3.90
CA PRO A 134 14.62 17.96 3.05
C PRO A 134 14.97 18.18 1.58
N LEU A 135 14.22 17.57 0.66
CA LEU A 135 14.41 17.80 -0.78
C LEU A 135 14.18 19.27 -1.18
N SER A 136 13.35 19.98 -0.43
CA SER A 136 13.12 21.42 -0.59
C SER A 136 14.38 22.26 -0.34
N GLU A 137 15.30 21.79 0.49
CA GLU A 137 16.60 22.44 0.72
C GLU A 137 17.64 22.03 -0.33
N LEU A 138 17.63 20.76 -0.73
CA LEU A 138 18.56 20.23 -1.73
C LEU A 138 18.27 20.75 -3.16
N TYR A 139 16.99 20.90 -3.50
CA TYR A 139 16.53 21.26 -4.84
C TYR A 139 15.41 22.32 -4.78
N PRO A 140 15.68 23.55 -4.26
CA PRO A 140 14.62 24.48 -3.87
C PRO A 140 13.70 24.91 -5.03
N LYS A 141 14.25 25.17 -6.23
CA LYS A 141 13.43 25.60 -7.38
C LYS A 141 12.53 24.48 -7.89
N PHE A 142 13.13 23.33 -8.17
CA PHE A 142 12.40 22.17 -8.69
C PHE A 142 11.32 21.71 -7.71
N ARG A 143 11.65 21.67 -6.42
CA ARG A 143 10.71 21.19 -5.41
C ARG A 143 9.56 22.15 -5.16
N ALA A 144 9.76 23.45 -5.27
CA ALA A 144 8.69 24.42 -5.15
C ALA A 144 7.64 24.24 -6.27
N GLU A 145 8.06 24.09 -7.52
CA GLU A 145 7.16 23.85 -8.64
C GLU A 145 6.40 22.50 -8.51
N GLU A 146 7.06 21.47 -7.99
CA GLU A 146 6.43 20.16 -7.76
C GLU A 146 5.39 20.23 -6.66
N LEU A 147 5.71 20.88 -5.53
CA LEU A 147 4.80 21.01 -4.39
C LEU A 147 3.52 21.81 -4.73
N GLU A 148 3.60 22.77 -5.66
CA GLU A 148 2.42 23.50 -6.14
C GLU A 148 1.44 22.59 -6.88
N ARG A 149 1.93 21.53 -7.52
CA ARG A 149 1.12 20.57 -8.30
C ARG A 149 0.68 19.34 -7.51
N CYS A 150 1.17 19.20 -6.29
CA CYS A 150 0.85 18.06 -5.45
C CYS A 150 -0.62 18.06 -5.03
N ILE A 151 -1.16 16.85 -4.90
CA ILE A 151 -2.52 16.62 -4.43
C ILE A 151 -2.66 17.11 -2.99
N ARG A 152 -3.77 17.77 -2.73
CA ARG A 152 -4.27 18.17 -1.41
C ARG A 152 -5.75 17.88 -1.35
N ILE A 153 -6.20 17.27 -0.28
CA ILE A 153 -7.60 17.05 -0.03
C ILE A 153 -8.06 18.11 0.99
N PRO A 154 -8.96 19.02 0.63
CA PRO A 154 -9.52 19.96 1.59
C PRO A 154 -10.25 19.20 2.70
N VAL A 155 -9.84 19.43 3.94
CA VAL A 155 -10.42 18.76 5.11
C VAL A 155 -11.79 19.35 5.49
N ASP A 156 -12.05 20.58 5.06
CA ASP A 156 -13.31 21.31 5.33
C ASP A 156 -13.98 21.75 4.02
N GLY A 157 -15.29 21.95 4.08
CA GLY A 157 -16.08 22.47 2.98
C GLY A 157 -16.40 21.44 1.90
N PRO A 158 -17.00 21.88 0.79
CA PRO A 158 -17.32 21.00 -0.34
C PRO A 158 -16.02 20.59 -1.09
N PRO A 159 -16.00 19.40 -1.69
CA PRO A 159 -14.87 18.99 -2.52
C PRO A 159 -14.73 19.93 -3.74
N PRO A 160 -13.49 20.25 -4.15
CA PRO A 160 -13.27 20.98 -5.39
C PRO A 160 -13.76 20.17 -6.60
N PRO A 161 -14.06 20.83 -7.74
CA PRO A 161 -14.71 20.19 -8.89
C PRO A 161 -14.00 18.94 -9.39
N GLU A 162 -12.66 18.90 -9.38
CA GLU A 162 -11.89 17.75 -9.82
C GLU A 162 -12.05 16.55 -8.86
N LEU A 163 -12.05 16.81 -7.56
CA LEU A 163 -12.26 15.77 -6.55
C LEU A 163 -13.71 15.26 -6.61
N ASP A 164 -14.68 16.17 -6.72
CA ASP A 164 -16.10 15.83 -6.88
C ASP A 164 -16.33 14.89 -8.08
N GLU A 165 -15.77 15.25 -9.26
CA GLU A 165 -15.89 14.40 -10.45
C GLU A 165 -15.19 13.04 -10.28
N ILE A 166 -14.05 12.97 -9.64
CA ILE A 166 -13.34 11.70 -9.35
C ILE A 166 -14.18 10.82 -8.44
N LEU A 167 -14.75 11.36 -7.37
CA LEU A 167 -15.59 10.60 -6.45
C LEU A 167 -16.85 10.09 -7.14
N GLN A 168 -17.50 10.90 -7.98
CA GLN A 168 -18.64 10.47 -8.80
C GLN A 168 -18.25 9.33 -9.75
N LEU A 169 -17.09 9.40 -10.39
CA LEU A 169 -16.60 8.34 -11.26
C LEU A 169 -16.35 7.03 -10.51
N ILE A 170 -15.77 7.08 -9.32
CA ILE A 170 -15.56 5.90 -8.48
C ILE A 170 -16.91 5.32 -8.04
N ALA A 171 -17.81 6.16 -7.56
CA ALA A 171 -19.16 5.74 -7.13
C ALA A 171 -19.97 5.07 -8.25
N ALA A 172 -19.84 5.58 -9.48
CA ALA A 172 -20.49 5.00 -10.66
C ALA A 172 -19.87 3.65 -11.12
N ASN A 173 -18.72 3.26 -10.57
CA ASN A 173 -18.01 2.04 -10.91
C ASN A 173 -17.73 1.21 -9.65
N PRO A 174 -18.72 0.49 -9.10
CA PRO A 174 -18.62 -0.18 -7.80
C PRO A 174 -17.57 -1.29 -7.72
N ASP A 175 -16.99 -1.70 -8.82
CA ASP A 175 -15.87 -2.66 -8.87
C ASP A 175 -14.52 -2.02 -8.52
N ILE A 176 -14.45 -0.69 -8.45
CA ILE A 176 -13.27 0.07 -8.11
C ILE A 176 -13.30 0.39 -6.61
N TYR A 177 -12.19 0.17 -5.91
CA TYR A 177 -12.05 0.70 -4.57
C TYR A 177 -11.27 2.02 -4.55
N LEU A 178 -11.66 2.90 -3.65
CA LEU A 178 -10.91 4.12 -3.33
C LEU A 178 -9.75 3.75 -2.41
N ASN A 179 -8.53 4.19 -2.77
CA ASN A 179 -7.36 4.10 -1.90
C ASN A 179 -6.93 5.51 -1.50
N THR A 180 -6.77 5.77 -0.21
CA THR A 180 -6.41 7.11 0.29
C THR A 180 -5.04 7.59 -0.20
N GLY A 181 -4.16 6.66 -0.58
CA GLY A 181 -2.79 7.02 -0.95
C GLY A 181 -2.00 7.59 0.24
N HIS A 182 -1.02 8.43 -0.05
CA HIS A 182 -0.11 9.00 0.95
C HIS A 182 -0.54 10.41 1.39
N VAL A 183 -1.83 10.62 1.60
CA VAL A 183 -2.36 11.86 2.17
C VAL A 183 -2.13 11.92 3.69
N SER A 184 -2.36 13.07 4.31
CA SER A 184 -2.31 13.15 5.78
C SER A 184 -3.46 12.38 6.45
N PRO A 185 -3.36 12.01 7.73
CA PRO A 185 -4.47 11.39 8.46
C PRO A 185 -5.77 12.18 8.38
N ALA A 186 -5.72 13.51 8.54
CA ALA A 186 -6.91 14.37 8.43
C ALA A 186 -7.53 14.35 7.04
N GLU A 187 -6.71 14.36 5.98
CA GLU A 187 -7.19 14.22 4.60
C GLU A 187 -7.78 12.83 4.33
N ALA A 188 -7.21 11.77 4.92
CA ALA A 188 -7.73 10.41 4.80
C ALA A 188 -9.10 10.26 5.50
N LEU A 189 -9.25 10.81 6.71
CA LEU A 189 -10.55 10.89 7.37
C LEU A 189 -11.59 11.55 6.46
N ARG A 190 -11.24 12.71 5.89
CA ARG A 190 -12.15 13.41 4.97
C ARG A 190 -12.50 12.59 3.73
N LEU A 191 -11.53 11.86 3.15
CA LEU A 191 -11.80 10.97 2.00
C LEU A 191 -12.73 9.81 2.37
N VAL A 192 -12.59 9.24 3.56
CA VAL A 192 -13.48 8.17 4.04
C VAL A 192 -14.90 8.71 4.25
N ASP A 193 -15.06 9.89 4.86
CA ASP A 193 -16.36 10.53 5.04
C ASP A 193 -17.02 10.86 3.69
N LEU A 194 -16.26 11.43 2.76
CA LEU A 194 -16.72 11.69 1.39
C LEU A 194 -17.12 10.39 0.66
N ALA A 195 -16.34 9.32 0.83
CA ALA A 195 -16.70 8.03 0.24
C ALA A 195 -18.10 7.57 0.71
N GLY A 196 -18.40 7.73 2.00
CA GLY A 196 -19.75 7.49 2.53
C GLY A 196 -20.81 8.39 1.92
N GLU A 197 -20.55 9.71 1.81
CA GLU A 197 -21.46 10.69 1.20
C GLU A 197 -21.79 10.35 -0.27
N TYR A 198 -20.80 9.85 -1.04
CA TYR A 198 -20.94 9.47 -2.45
C TYR A 198 -21.40 8.03 -2.68
N GLY A 199 -21.55 7.22 -1.62
CA GLY A 199 -21.94 5.82 -1.73
C GLY A 199 -20.85 4.90 -2.26
N ILE A 200 -19.58 5.25 -2.07
CA ILE A 200 -18.44 4.42 -2.43
C ILE A 200 -18.27 3.33 -1.36
N GLY A 201 -18.65 2.10 -1.69
CA GLY A 201 -18.75 1.00 -0.72
C GLY A 201 -17.43 0.31 -0.40
N ARG A 202 -16.31 0.65 -1.06
CA ARG A 202 -15.01 0.01 -0.86
C ARG A 202 -13.92 1.04 -0.75
N VAL A 203 -13.34 1.12 0.44
CA VAL A 203 -12.28 2.09 0.76
C VAL A 203 -11.12 1.37 1.42
N LEU A 204 -9.91 1.68 1.01
CA LEU A 204 -8.66 1.25 1.62
C LEU A 204 -7.92 2.46 2.17
N VAL A 205 -7.65 2.48 3.45
CA VAL A 205 -6.75 3.43 4.09
C VAL A 205 -5.34 2.88 3.93
N ALA A 206 -4.52 3.58 3.15
CA ALA A 206 -3.18 3.13 2.82
C ALA A 206 -2.25 3.06 4.05
N SER A 207 -1.32 2.13 4.03
CA SER A 207 -0.34 1.94 5.11
C SER A 207 0.47 3.20 5.44
N ALA A 208 0.67 4.07 4.47
CA ALA A 208 1.31 5.37 4.68
C ALA A 208 0.53 6.27 5.66
N VAL A 209 -0.81 6.23 5.60
CA VAL A 209 -1.68 6.91 6.56
C VAL A 209 -1.69 6.18 7.90
N THR A 210 -1.81 4.85 7.87
CA THR A 210 -1.90 4.00 9.06
C THR A 210 -0.72 4.18 10.02
N LYS A 211 0.48 4.43 9.49
CA LYS A 211 1.68 4.68 10.29
C LYS A 211 1.63 5.97 11.13
N GLU A 212 0.88 6.95 10.68
CA GLU A 212 0.88 8.30 11.26
C GLU A 212 -0.44 8.67 11.94
N ALA A 213 -1.53 7.96 11.60
CA ALA A 213 -2.83 8.16 12.20
C ALA A 213 -2.88 7.67 13.64
N SER A 214 -3.58 8.39 14.49
CA SER A 214 -3.90 7.93 15.84
C SER A 214 -4.86 6.74 15.80
N LEU A 215 -4.89 5.96 16.87
CA LEU A 215 -5.82 4.83 16.97
C LEU A 215 -7.29 5.27 16.86
N GLU A 216 -7.63 6.44 17.41
CA GLU A 216 -8.98 7.01 17.31
C GLU A 216 -9.37 7.33 15.87
N GLU A 217 -8.46 7.93 15.09
CA GLU A 217 -8.67 8.18 13.67
C GLU A 217 -8.85 6.89 12.88
N LEU A 218 -8.03 5.87 13.15
CA LEU A 218 -8.16 4.55 12.51
C LEU A 218 -9.49 3.88 12.86
N GLN A 219 -9.92 3.95 14.13
CA GLN A 219 -11.21 3.45 14.58
C GLN A 219 -12.38 4.16 13.88
N HIS A 220 -12.30 5.48 13.72
CA HIS A 220 -13.32 6.23 12.97
C HIS A 220 -13.40 5.77 11.52
N MET A 221 -12.27 5.64 10.83
CA MET A 221 -12.24 5.19 9.44
C MET A 221 -12.75 3.75 9.28
N ALA A 222 -12.37 2.85 10.18
CA ALA A 222 -12.84 1.47 10.19
C ALA A 222 -14.36 1.37 10.45
N ALA A 223 -14.88 2.17 11.41
CA ALA A 223 -16.30 2.23 11.72
C ALA A 223 -17.15 2.76 10.54
N ASN A 224 -16.56 3.58 9.67
CA ASN A 224 -17.17 4.05 8.41
C ASN A 224 -16.94 3.09 7.23
N GLY A 225 -16.52 1.85 7.48
CA GLY A 225 -16.45 0.77 6.50
C GLY A 225 -15.16 0.70 5.68
N ALA A 226 -14.16 1.52 6.00
CA ALA A 226 -12.86 1.42 5.36
C ALA A 226 -12.04 0.23 5.90
N PHE A 227 -11.28 -0.43 5.04
CA PHE A 227 -10.24 -1.34 5.45
C PHE A 227 -8.95 -0.58 5.76
N ILE A 228 -8.28 -0.96 6.84
CA ILE A 228 -7.01 -0.37 7.28
C ILE A 228 -5.88 -1.28 6.81
N GLU A 229 -4.99 -0.74 5.97
CA GLU A 229 -3.87 -1.49 5.41
C GLU A 229 -2.64 -1.42 6.33
N TYR A 230 -2.01 -2.58 6.52
CA TYR A 230 -0.69 -2.72 7.12
C TYR A 230 0.24 -3.41 6.12
N THR A 231 1.38 -2.79 5.80
CA THR A 231 2.36 -3.38 4.88
C THR A 231 3.65 -3.74 5.58
N LEU A 232 4.25 -4.88 5.19
CA LEU A 232 5.48 -5.35 5.83
C LEU A 232 6.65 -4.37 5.62
N ALA A 233 6.71 -3.69 4.47
CA ALA A 233 7.75 -2.70 4.18
C ALA A 233 7.87 -1.61 5.26
N ALA A 234 6.74 -1.26 5.90
CA ALA A 234 6.72 -0.27 6.98
C ALA A 234 7.49 -0.72 8.24
N TYR A 235 7.76 -2.01 8.38
CA TYR A 235 8.38 -2.65 9.55
C TYR A 235 9.71 -3.31 9.20
N THR A 236 10.23 -3.07 8.01
CA THR A 236 11.53 -3.56 7.57
C THR A 236 12.58 -2.47 7.65
N HIS A 237 13.78 -2.86 8.00
CA HIS A 237 14.94 -1.98 7.99
C HIS A 237 15.91 -2.44 6.91
N THR A 238 16.29 -1.51 6.03
CA THR A 238 17.39 -1.71 5.12
C THR A 238 18.58 -0.93 5.62
N THR A 239 19.74 -1.55 5.71
CA THR A 239 20.94 -0.82 6.07
C THR A 239 21.38 0.09 4.92
N PRO A 240 22.05 1.23 5.20
CA PRO A 240 22.52 2.15 4.16
C PRO A 240 23.62 1.54 3.27
N ILE A 241 24.14 0.38 3.61
CA ILE A 241 25.14 -0.33 2.81
C ILE A 241 24.41 -1.21 1.78
N PRO A 242 24.60 -1.02 0.47
CA PRO A 242 23.80 -1.66 -0.59
C PRO A 242 23.88 -3.19 -0.67
N LYS A 243 24.61 -3.85 0.19
CA LYS A 243 24.79 -5.32 0.19
C LYS A 243 24.28 -5.99 1.43
N THR A 244 23.58 -5.28 2.28
CA THR A 244 23.23 -5.79 3.57
C THR A 244 21.79 -6.18 3.66
N HIS A 245 21.51 -6.84 4.69
CA HIS A 245 20.30 -7.52 4.98
C HIS A 245 19.20 -6.53 5.32
N TYR A 246 17.99 -6.89 4.99
CA TYR A 246 16.85 -6.35 5.68
C TYR A 246 16.54 -7.21 6.90
N TYR A 247 15.80 -6.67 7.85
CA TYR A 247 15.21 -7.42 8.94
C TYR A 247 13.87 -6.82 9.32
N VAL A 248 13.01 -7.66 9.89
CA VAL A 248 11.71 -7.22 10.39
C VAL A 248 11.87 -6.86 11.85
N GLU A 249 11.49 -5.66 12.21
CA GLU A 249 11.46 -5.26 13.61
C GLU A 249 10.27 -5.90 14.31
N ARG A 250 10.55 -6.66 15.35
CA ARG A 250 9.55 -7.37 16.14
C ARG A 250 9.45 -6.87 17.57
N GLU A 251 10.52 -6.38 18.13
CA GLU A 251 10.63 -6.08 19.55
C GLU A 251 11.11 -4.67 19.87
N TYR A 252 11.81 -4.01 18.96
CA TYR A 252 12.44 -2.73 19.20
C TYR A 252 11.90 -1.67 18.27
N ALA A 253 11.67 -0.47 18.82
CA ALA A 253 11.24 0.66 18.02
C ALA A 253 12.35 1.18 17.09
N SER A 254 13.61 0.94 17.42
CA SER A 254 14.75 1.14 16.53
C SER A 254 15.97 0.40 17.08
N ILE A 255 16.79 -0.18 16.19
CA ILE A 255 18.06 -0.76 16.59
C ILE A 255 19.16 0.30 16.57
N ASP A 256 18.95 1.38 15.85
CA ASP A 256 19.92 2.43 15.67
C ASP A 256 19.23 3.79 15.77
N GLU A 257 19.31 4.45 16.91
CA GLU A 257 18.81 5.81 17.11
C GLU A 257 19.39 6.83 16.11
N GLY A 258 20.42 6.43 15.37
CA GLY A 258 21.08 7.24 14.34
C GLY A 258 20.52 7.06 12.94
N MET A 259 19.63 6.10 12.69
CA MET A 259 19.09 5.77 11.36
C MET A 259 17.56 5.85 11.30
N ASP A 260 16.98 6.90 11.84
CA ASP A 260 15.58 7.21 11.60
C ASP A 260 15.40 7.57 10.12
N LEU A 261 15.14 6.56 9.30
CA LEU A 261 14.78 6.71 7.89
C LEU A 261 13.30 7.08 7.71
N GLY A 262 12.60 7.42 8.81
CA GLY A 262 11.20 7.85 8.78
C GLY A 262 10.20 6.74 8.39
N GLN A 263 10.64 5.49 8.34
CA GLN A 263 9.81 4.36 7.89
C GLN A 263 9.67 3.23 8.92
N THR A 264 10.25 3.39 10.09
CA THR A 264 10.32 2.32 11.08
C THR A 264 9.13 2.35 12.01
N GLY A 265 8.13 1.54 11.71
CA GLY A 265 7.06 1.21 12.63
C GLY A 265 7.39 -0.02 13.46
N SER A 266 6.84 -0.14 14.67
CA SER A 266 6.91 -1.37 15.44
C SER A 266 5.84 -2.35 14.96
N LEU A 267 6.25 -3.54 14.52
CA LEU A 267 5.29 -4.60 14.15
C LEU A 267 4.45 -5.04 15.35
N ARG A 268 4.98 -4.97 16.56
CA ARG A 268 4.21 -5.23 17.79
C ARG A 268 3.10 -4.21 17.98
N LEU A 269 3.39 -2.92 17.76
CA LEU A 269 2.38 -1.86 17.81
C LEU A 269 1.32 -2.06 16.74
N ALA A 270 1.70 -2.40 15.51
CA ALA A 270 0.76 -2.75 14.45
C ALA A 270 -0.15 -3.92 14.83
N ALA A 271 0.42 -4.96 15.43
CA ALA A 271 -0.36 -6.10 15.92
C ALA A 271 -1.36 -5.71 17.02
N GLU A 272 -0.99 -4.79 17.90
CA GLU A 272 -1.88 -4.23 18.93
C GLU A 272 -3.00 -3.39 18.31
N GLN A 273 -2.68 -2.57 17.32
CA GLN A 273 -3.67 -1.80 16.57
C GLN A 273 -4.66 -2.71 15.84
N ILE A 274 -4.18 -3.73 15.11
CA ILE A 274 -5.03 -4.70 14.41
C ILE A 274 -5.99 -5.40 15.38
N ARG A 275 -5.52 -5.80 16.57
CA ARG A 275 -6.40 -6.38 17.60
C ARG A 275 -7.45 -5.42 18.10
N THR A 276 -7.08 -4.16 18.29
CA THR A 276 -7.98 -3.13 18.83
C THR A 276 -9.03 -2.71 17.79
N LEU A 277 -8.66 -2.67 16.51
CA LEU A 277 -9.56 -2.37 15.40
C LEU A 277 -10.50 -3.55 15.08
N GLY A 278 -10.03 -4.78 15.33
CA GLY A 278 -10.60 -6.02 14.85
C GLY A 278 -9.98 -6.47 13.52
N PRO A 279 -9.49 -7.74 13.43
CA PRO A 279 -8.92 -8.27 12.20
C PRO A 279 -9.85 -8.16 10.99
N GLU A 280 -11.17 -8.14 11.19
CA GLU A 280 -12.19 -7.99 10.14
C GLU A 280 -12.18 -6.63 9.44
N HIS A 281 -11.53 -5.62 10.01
CA HIS A 281 -11.38 -4.28 9.45
C HIS A 281 -9.98 -4.04 8.85
N CYS A 282 -9.08 -5.02 8.93
CA CYS A 282 -7.69 -4.85 8.54
C CYS A 282 -7.32 -5.74 7.36
N ILE A 283 -6.37 -5.26 6.56
CA ILE A 283 -5.73 -6.03 5.48
C ILE A 283 -4.22 -5.90 5.64
N ILE A 284 -3.50 -7.00 5.40
CA ILE A 284 -2.05 -6.96 5.32
C ILE A 284 -1.59 -7.19 3.88
N GLY A 285 -0.53 -6.48 3.49
CA GLY A 285 0.16 -6.61 2.22
C GLY A 285 1.66 -6.47 2.40
N THR A 286 2.42 -6.59 1.34
CA THR A 286 3.88 -6.49 1.43
C THR A 286 4.41 -5.09 1.21
N ASP A 287 3.93 -4.39 0.20
CA ASP A 287 4.58 -3.19 -0.34
C ASP A 287 6.03 -3.49 -0.77
N PHE A 288 6.28 -4.76 -1.16
CA PHE A 288 7.58 -5.24 -1.62
C PHE A 288 7.69 -5.15 -3.14
N GLY A 289 8.92 -5.07 -3.59
CA GLY A 289 9.30 -4.99 -4.99
C GLY A 289 10.61 -4.23 -5.20
N VAL A 290 11.08 -3.51 -4.19
CA VAL A 290 12.41 -2.89 -4.22
C VAL A 290 13.48 -3.99 -4.20
N TYR A 291 14.51 -3.87 -5.03
CA TYR A 291 15.53 -4.91 -5.22
C TYR A 291 16.32 -5.30 -3.95
N THR A 292 16.30 -4.45 -2.92
CA THR A 292 16.96 -4.71 -1.63
C THR A 292 16.10 -5.53 -0.66
N LEU A 293 14.81 -5.71 -0.96
CA LEU A 293 13.88 -6.50 -0.18
C LEU A 293 13.71 -7.91 -0.79
N PRO A 294 13.20 -8.89 -0.05
CA PRO A 294 12.81 -10.18 -0.61
C PRO A 294 11.72 -10.06 -1.67
N GLU A 295 11.42 -11.17 -2.32
CA GLU A 295 10.25 -11.28 -3.18
C GLU A 295 8.96 -11.09 -2.39
N PRO A 296 7.89 -10.52 -2.99
CA PRO A 296 6.62 -10.29 -2.31
C PRO A 296 6.02 -11.54 -1.66
N VAL A 297 6.10 -12.68 -2.32
CA VAL A 297 5.59 -13.97 -1.79
C VAL A 297 6.26 -14.33 -0.47
N GLU A 298 7.59 -14.24 -0.39
CA GLU A 298 8.33 -14.50 0.84
C GLU A 298 8.06 -13.43 1.90
N GLY A 299 7.90 -12.18 1.49
CA GLY A 299 7.50 -11.10 2.39
C GLY A 299 6.14 -11.36 3.03
N LEU A 300 5.13 -11.72 2.25
CA LEU A 300 3.81 -12.03 2.79
C LEU A 300 3.85 -13.24 3.74
N ARG A 301 4.59 -14.28 3.36
CA ARG A 301 4.79 -15.47 4.20
C ARG A 301 5.45 -15.11 5.54
N GLU A 302 6.46 -14.25 5.50
CA GLU A 302 7.13 -13.77 6.72
C GLU A 302 6.20 -12.92 7.57
N PHE A 303 5.41 -12.04 6.97
CA PHE A 303 4.43 -11.23 7.71
C PHE A 303 3.41 -12.12 8.44
N ILE A 304 2.87 -13.11 7.75
CA ILE A 304 1.98 -14.12 8.35
C ILE A 304 2.65 -14.81 9.55
N ALA A 305 3.88 -15.30 9.38
CA ALA A 305 4.61 -15.98 10.45
C ALA A 305 4.84 -15.05 11.66
N CYS A 306 5.18 -13.78 11.41
CA CYS A 306 5.33 -12.80 12.47
C CYS A 306 4.05 -12.54 13.25
N LEU A 307 2.90 -12.45 12.59
CA LEU A 307 1.61 -12.27 13.27
C LEU A 307 1.24 -13.51 14.10
N LEU A 308 1.50 -14.71 13.60
CA LEU A 308 1.30 -15.95 14.36
C LEU A 308 2.18 -15.98 15.63
N ASP A 309 3.46 -15.61 15.51
CA ASP A 309 4.37 -15.50 16.67
C ASP A 309 3.91 -14.42 17.66
N LEU A 310 3.27 -13.38 17.16
CA LEU A 310 2.65 -12.34 18.00
C LEU A 310 1.30 -12.76 18.57
N GLY A 311 0.84 -13.99 18.31
CA GLY A 311 -0.34 -14.60 18.95
C GLY A 311 -1.66 -14.38 18.21
N PHE A 312 -1.63 -14.05 16.93
CA PHE A 312 -2.83 -14.10 16.07
C PHE A 312 -3.23 -15.55 15.81
N SER A 313 -4.52 -15.82 15.80
CA SER A 313 -5.01 -17.12 15.39
C SER A 313 -4.93 -17.31 13.88
N PRO A 314 -4.90 -18.56 13.38
CA PRO A 314 -4.98 -18.81 11.94
C PRO A 314 -6.23 -18.22 11.29
N ASP A 315 -7.34 -18.10 12.02
CA ASP A 315 -8.58 -17.51 11.51
C ASP A 315 -8.47 -16.00 11.40
N ASP A 316 -7.84 -15.31 12.35
CA ASP A 316 -7.55 -13.88 12.23
C ASP A 316 -6.67 -13.62 11.00
N VAL A 317 -5.63 -14.42 10.82
CA VAL A 317 -4.74 -14.29 9.65
C VAL A 317 -5.50 -14.50 8.34
N ARG A 318 -6.43 -15.47 8.28
CA ARG A 318 -7.29 -15.68 7.10
C ARG A 318 -8.16 -14.46 6.78
N LEU A 319 -8.67 -13.77 7.81
CA LEU A 319 -9.37 -12.50 7.58
C LEU A 319 -8.43 -11.50 6.88
N LEU A 320 -7.23 -11.32 7.41
CA LEU A 320 -6.27 -10.31 6.96
C LEU A 320 -5.75 -10.53 5.53
N VAL A 321 -5.54 -11.79 5.12
CA VAL A 321 -4.88 -12.12 3.83
C VAL A 321 -5.81 -12.73 2.77
N LYS A 322 -7.05 -13.11 3.13
CA LYS A 322 -8.00 -13.76 2.21
C LYS A 322 -9.33 -13.03 2.18
N THR A 323 -10.09 -13.12 3.27
CA THR A 323 -11.49 -12.68 3.31
C THR A 323 -11.63 -11.17 3.08
N ASN A 324 -10.85 -10.36 3.77
CA ASN A 324 -10.93 -8.90 3.63
C ASN A 324 -10.39 -8.41 2.27
N PRO A 325 -9.24 -8.91 1.77
CA PRO A 325 -8.83 -8.64 0.39
C PRO A 325 -9.88 -9.05 -0.66
N GLU A 326 -10.53 -10.21 -0.50
CA GLU A 326 -11.61 -10.63 -1.40
C GLU A 326 -12.79 -9.65 -1.36
N ARG A 327 -13.20 -9.22 -0.18
CA ARG A 327 -14.28 -8.21 0.00
C ARG A 327 -13.88 -6.88 -0.64
N LEU A 328 -12.66 -6.39 -0.40
CA LEU A 328 -12.14 -5.16 -1.01
C LEU A 328 -12.16 -5.27 -2.54
N LEU A 329 -11.71 -6.40 -3.08
CA LEU A 329 -11.67 -6.64 -4.53
C LEU A 329 -13.03 -7.04 -5.12
N GLY A 330 -14.06 -7.27 -4.31
CA GLY A 330 -15.37 -7.71 -4.79
C GLY A 330 -15.35 -9.08 -5.45
N MET A 331 -14.55 -9.97 -4.90
CA MET A 331 -14.44 -11.37 -5.34
C MET A 331 -15.40 -12.22 -4.47
N GLY A 332 -16.66 -11.94 -4.53
CA GLY A 332 -17.70 -12.68 -3.80
C GLY A 332 -18.59 -13.50 -4.71
#